data_56a9cc353c878e50ab17f813c22ce2ad
#
_entry.id   56a9cc353c878e50ab17f813c22ce2ad
#
_cell.length_a   1.000
_cell.length_b   1.000
_cell.length_c   1.000
_cell.angle_alpha   90.00
_cell.angle_beta   90.00
_cell.angle_gamma   90.00
#
_symmetry.space_group_name_H-M   'P 1'
#
loop_
_entity.id
_entity.type
_entity.pdbx_description
1 polymer ?
#
loop_
_entity_poly.entity_id
_entity_poly.type
_entity_poly.pdbx_seq_one_letter_code
_entity_poly.pdbx_strand_id
1 'polypeptide(L)'
;PDFNKIKKLIEVMTGILQDKLYIEQLNEAISLSEKTETGKYAPFFSLSNIKGEKITRSSEDFKKKNLLINFWASWGDSISNHQSNTELKEIYQKYKKNKHIAMLGISLDIDKQEWQDAIKRDTLNWEQVCDFGGLNSEVAKQYAIKQVPSNILLSADGKILAKNLKGEQLKKKIEEVVTAAE
;
A
#
# COMPACT_ATOMS: atom_id res chain seq x y z
N PRO A 1 -13.00 11.29 2.80
CA PRO A 1 -13.04 12.37 3.81
C PRO A 1 -13.30 13.71 3.13
N ASP A 2 -14.00 14.62 3.81
CA ASP A 2 -14.16 15.98 3.33
C ASP A 2 -12.93 16.82 3.73
N PHE A 3 -11.93 16.87 2.86
CA PHE A 3 -10.66 17.56 3.11
C PHE A 3 -10.84 19.07 3.29
N ASN A 4 -11.83 19.69 2.61
CA ASN A 4 -12.09 21.12 2.76
C ASN A 4 -12.56 21.43 4.19
N LYS A 5 -13.42 20.58 4.74
CA LYS A 5 -13.88 20.70 6.12
C LYS A 5 -12.74 20.48 7.12
N ILE A 6 -11.85 19.52 6.85
CA ILE A 6 -10.68 19.24 7.70
C ILE A 6 -9.71 20.42 7.67
N LYS A 7 -9.39 20.98 6.49
CA LYS A 7 -8.52 22.15 6.35
C LYS A 7 -9.06 23.37 7.12
N LYS A 8 -10.37 23.62 6.99
CA LYS A 8 -11.04 24.71 7.70
C LYS A 8 -10.97 24.53 9.23
N LEU A 9 -11.06 23.29 9.70
CA LEU A 9 -10.88 22.97 11.12
C LEU A 9 -9.45 23.27 11.60
N ILE A 10 -8.44 22.94 10.79
CA ILE A 10 -7.04 23.24 11.08
C ILE A 10 -6.77 24.73 11.11
N GLU A 11 -7.33 25.51 10.18
CA GLU A 11 -7.22 26.97 10.21
C GLU A 11 -7.74 27.56 11.53
N VAL A 12 -8.89 27.08 12.01
CA VAL A 12 -9.42 27.47 13.32
C VAL A 12 -8.48 27.05 14.46
N MET A 13 -7.94 25.81 14.40
CA MET A 13 -7.01 25.32 15.42
C MET A 13 -5.69 26.08 15.40
N THR A 14 -5.20 26.53 14.23
CA THR A 14 -3.95 27.30 14.11
C THR A 14 -4.02 28.61 14.89
N GLY A 15 -5.21 29.21 15.03
CA GLY A 15 -5.41 30.40 15.86
C GLY A 15 -5.36 30.11 17.38
N ILE A 16 -5.50 28.86 17.78
CA ILE A 16 -5.56 28.43 19.19
C ILE A 16 -4.27 27.73 19.61
N LEU A 17 -3.69 26.89 18.73
CA LEU A 17 -2.48 26.12 18.98
C LEU A 17 -1.24 26.94 18.58
N GLN A 18 -0.32 27.14 19.52
CA GLN A 18 0.96 27.83 19.26
C GLN A 18 2.03 26.90 18.66
N ASP A 19 1.73 25.61 18.48
CA ASP A 19 2.67 24.62 17.93
C ASP A 19 2.62 24.59 16.39
N LYS A 20 3.48 25.44 15.79
CA LYS A 20 3.61 25.54 14.34
C LYS A 20 4.03 24.22 13.68
N LEU A 21 4.93 23.45 14.33
CA LEU A 21 5.45 22.20 13.79
C LEU A 21 4.32 21.16 13.66
N TYR A 22 3.48 21.05 14.67
CA TYR A 22 2.34 20.15 14.64
C TYR A 22 1.33 20.51 13.51
N ILE A 23 1.07 21.79 13.31
CA ILE A 23 0.19 22.29 12.24
C ILE A 23 0.79 21.97 10.86
N GLU A 24 2.10 22.16 10.67
CA GLU A 24 2.78 21.78 9.41
C GLU A 24 2.68 20.29 9.13
N GLN A 25 2.92 19.44 10.13
CA GLN A 25 2.77 17.99 10.00
C GLN A 25 1.33 17.55 9.65
N LEU A 26 0.33 18.18 10.24
CA LEU A 26 -1.09 17.93 9.91
C LEU A 26 -1.40 18.33 8.45
N ASN A 27 -0.94 19.48 8.01
CA ASN A 27 -1.16 19.95 6.65
C ASN A 27 -0.48 19.05 5.62
N GLU A 28 0.74 18.61 5.91
CA GLU A 28 1.47 17.63 5.08
C GLU A 28 0.70 16.30 4.99
N ALA A 29 0.26 15.76 6.13
CA ALA A 29 -0.49 14.51 6.18
C ALA A 29 -1.81 14.58 5.39
N ILE A 30 -2.50 15.73 5.43
CA ILE A 30 -3.70 15.96 4.63
C ILE A 30 -3.36 16.02 3.14
N SER A 31 -2.33 16.79 2.77
CA SER A 31 -1.89 16.90 1.38
C SER A 31 -1.54 15.55 0.78
N LEU A 32 -0.79 14.70 1.51
CA LEU A 32 -0.48 13.34 1.09
C LEU A 32 -1.72 12.46 0.98
N SER A 33 -2.66 12.59 1.91
CA SER A 33 -3.92 11.85 1.87
C SER A 33 -4.78 12.24 0.67
N GLU A 34 -4.87 13.53 0.34
CA GLU A 34 -5.57 14.03 -0.86
C GLU A 34 -4.94 13.51 -2.16
N LYS A 35 -3.60 13.51 -2.23
CA LYS A 35 -2.85 13.02 -3.40
C LYS A 35 -3.05 11.51 -3.64
N THR A 36 -3.41 10.78 -2.61
CA THR A 36 -3.62 9.32 -2.67
C THR A 36 -5.08 8.92 -2.55
N GLU A 37 -6.03 9.80 -2.89
CA GLU A 37 -7.45 9.44 -2.95
C GLU A 37 -7.77 8.52 -4.13
N THR A 38 -8.87 7.80 -3.99
CA THR A 38 -9.44 7.02 -5.10
C THR A 38 -9.66 7.91 -6.33
N GLY A 39 -9.26 7.43 -7.49
CA GLY A 39 -9.28 8.16 -8.77
C GLY A 39 -8.01 8.96 -9.06
N LYS A 40 -7.11 9.19 -8.10
CA LYS A 40 -5.81 9.83 -8.32
C LYS A 40 -4.79 8.80 -8.82
N TYR A 41 -3.77 9.29 -9.53
CA TYR A 41 -2.62 8.44 -9.88
C TYR A 41 -1.78 8.14 -8.64
N ALA A 42 -1.40 6.88 -8.49
CA ALA A 42 -0.54 6.45 -7.41
C ALA A 42 0.86 7.09 -7.52
N PRO A 43 1.51 7.41 -6.39
CA PRO A 43 2.88 7.86 -6.38
C PRO A 43 3.83 6.85 -7.03
N PHE A 44 4.91 7.33 -7.62
CA PHE A 44 5.95 6.47 -8.16
C PHE A 44 6.73 5.80 -7.03
N PHE A 45 7.14 4.55 -7.25
CA PHE A 45 8.05 3.85 -6.36
C PHE A 45 9.14 3.12 -7.16
N SER A 46 10.31 2.95 -6.54
CA SER A 46 11.41 2.13 -7.03
C SER A 46 12.11 1.49 -5.83
N LEU A 47 11.79 0.23 -5.56
CA LEU A 47 12.25 -0.51 -4.38
C LEU A 47 13.02 -1.76 -4.79
N SER A 48 13.87 -2.27 -3.91
CA SER A 48 14.62 -3.50 -4.18
C SER A 48 13.87 -4.72 -3.69
N ASN A 49 13.84 -5.76 -4.52
CA ASN A 49 13.34 -7.06 -4.12
C ASN A 49 14.41 -7.88 -3.37
N ILE A 50 14.07 -9.12 -3.00
CA ILE A 50 14.95 -10.03 -2.25
C ILE A 50 16.27 -10.34 -2.99
N LYS A 51 16.28 -10.24 -4.33
CA LYS A 51 17.44 -10.43 -5.19
C LYS A 51 18.25 -9.15 -5.40
N GLY A 52 17.77 -8.00 -4.91
CA GLY A 52 18.36 -6.68 -5.14
C GLY A 52 17.96 -6.02 -6.45
N GLU A 53 17.03 -6.60 -7.20
CA GLU A 53 16.50 -6.04 -8.45
C GLU A 53 15.56 -4.88 -8.15
N LYS A 54 15.62 -3.81 -8.96
CA LYS A 54 14.73 -2.67 -8.82
C LYS A 54 13.36 -2.96 -9.41
N ILE A 55 12.36 -2.90 -8.56
CA ILE A 55 10.96 -3.10 -8.90
C ILE A 55 10.22 -1.78 -8.87
N THR A 56 9.50 -1.51 -9.94
CA THR A 56 8.66 -0.31 -10.14
C THR A 56 7.28 -0.72 -10.64
N ARG A 57 6.34 0.22 -10.71
CA ARG A 57 5.04 -0.01 -11.35
C ARG A 57 5.17 -0.45 -12.82
N SER A 58 6.25 -0.04 -13.51
CA SER A 58 6.50 -0.35 -14.92
C SER A 58 7.27 -1.66 -15.14
N SER A 59 7.63 -2.39 -14.07
CA SER A 59 8.25 -3.71 -14.19
C SER A 59 7.35 -4.67 -14.97
N GLU A 60 7.95 -5.59 -15.75
CA GLU A 60 7.23 -6.46 -16.68
C GLU A 60 6.09 -7.25 -16.04
N ASP A 61 6.27 -7.69 -14.80
CA ASP A 61 5.25 -8.44 -14.06
C ASP A 61 4.00 -7.62 -13.74
N PHE A 62 4.11 -6.28 -13.72
CA PHE A 62 3.04 -5.34 -13.33
C PHE A 62 2.52 -4.49 -14.49
N LYS A 63 3.29 -4.39 -15.57
CA LYS A 63 2.97 -3.57 -16.73
C LYS A 63 1.62 -3.97 -17.33
N LYS A 64 0.75 -2.98 -17.51
CA LYS A 64 -0.60 -3.15 -18.07
C LYS A 64 -1.52 -4.05 -17.25
N LYS A 65 -1.21 -4.34 -15.99
CA LYS A 65 -2.08 -5.09 -15.08
C LYS A 65 -2.62 -4.17 -13.98
N ASN A 66 -3.79 -4.50 -13.48
CA ASN A 66 -4.21 -4.00 -12.17
C ASN A 66 -3.19 -4.50 -11.12
N LEU A 67 -2.89 -3.70 -10.10
CA LEU A 67 -1.86 -4.05 -9.11
C LEU A 67 -2.43 -3.93 -7.70
N LEU A 68 -2.50 -5.05 -7.00
CA LEU A 68 -2.76 -5.04 -5.56
C LEU A 68 -1.44 -4.86 -4.81
N ILE A 69 -1.27 -3.72 -4.17
CA ILE A 69 -0.13 -3.43 -3.29
C ILE A 69 -0.57 -3.70 -1.85
N ASN A 70 0.17 -4.55 -1.14
CA ASN A 70 0.02 -4.78 0.28
C ASN A 70 1.21 -4.21 1.04
N PHE A 71 0.95 -3.27 1.95
CA PHE A 71 1.94 -2.75 2.91
C PHE A 71 1.87 -3.59 4.18
N TRP A 72 3.01 -4.11 4.60
CA TRP A 72 3.11 -5.03 5.73
C TRP A 72 4.44 -4.87 6.48
N ALA A 73 4.62 -5.58 7.59
CA ALA A 73 5.89 -5.68 8.29
C ALA A 73 5.96 -6.98 9.10
N SER A 74 7.17 -7.51 9.31
CA SER A 74 7.41 -8.73 10.09
C SER A 74 7.00 -8.58 11.56
N TRP A 75 7.11 -7.37 12.10
CA TRP A 75 6.81 -6.97 13.49
C TRP A 75 5.36 -6.54 13.71
N GLY A 76 4.54 -6.49 12.68
CA GLY A 76 3.14 -6.09 12.80
C GLY A 76 2.34 -7.02 13.71
N ASP A 77 1.16 -6.55 14.18
CA ASP A 77 0.26 -7.36 15.02
C ASP A 77 0.03 -8.73 14.39
N SER A 78 0.41 -9.78 15.15
CA SER A 78 0.43 -11.16 14.67
C SER A 78 -0.95 -11.66 14.20
N ILE A 79 -2.04 -11.22 14.84
CA ILE A 79 -3.40 -11.65 14.50
C ILE A 79 -3.86 -10.99 13.20
N SER A 80 -3.74 -9.66 13.09
CA SER A 80 -4.14 -8.91 11.90
C SER A 80 -3.30 -9.24 10.68
N ASN A 81 -1.99 -9.45 10.85
CA ASN A 81 -1.10 -9.89 9.80
C ASN A 81 -1.43 -11.31 9.34
N HIS A 82 -1.70 -12.22 10.27
CA HIS A 82 -2.02 -13.61 9.93
C HIS A 82 -3.32 -13.71 9.12
N GLN A 83 -4.37 -12.98 9.52
CA GLN A 83 -5.62 -12.91 8.75
C GLN A 83 -5.41 -12.31 7.36
N SER A 84 -4.72 -11.16 7.30
CA SER A 84 -4.41 -10.50 6.02
C SER A 84 -3.59 -11.40 5.10
N ASN A 85 -2.55 -12.05 5.62
CA ASN A 85 -1.70 -12.95 4.85
C ASN A 85 -2.47 -14.17 4.34
N THR A 86 -3.40 -14.73 5.14
CA THR A 86 -4.25 -15.85 4.71
C THR A 86 -5.13 -15.45 3.55
N GLU A 87 -5.83 -14.33 3.66
CA GLU A 87 -6.68 -13.78 2.59
C GLU A 87 -5.88 -13.49 1.32
N LEU A 88 -4.71 -12.85 1.45
CA LEU A 88 -3.85 -12.53 0.32
C LEU A 88 -3.28 -13.78 -0.36
N LYS A 89 -3.00 -14.85 0.38
CA LYS A 89 -2.59 -16.15 -0.19
C LYS A 89 -3.70 -16.76 -1.04
N GLU A 90 -4.95 -16.75 -0.55
CA GLU A 90 -6.10 -17.23 -1.34
C GLU A 90 -6.25 -16.44 -2.64
N ILE A 91 -6.19 -15.10 -2.56
CA ILE A 91 -6.24 -14.22 -3.72
C ILE A 91 -5.09 -14.53 -4.68
N TYR A 92 -3.86 -14.63 -4.17
CA TYR A 92 -2.71 -14.95 -4.99
C TYR A 92 -2.85 -16.30 -5.69
N GLN A 93 -3.26 -17.36 -5.00
CA GLN A 93 -3.47 -18.67 -5.61
C GLN A 93 -4.52 -18.64 -6.74
N LYS A 94 -5.62 -17.91 -6.52
CA LYS A 94 -6.67 -17.74 -7.52
C LYS A 94 -6.17 -16.99 -8.77
N TYR A 95 -5.33 -15.97 -8.59
CA TYR A 95 -5.01 -15.02 -9.67
C TYR A 95 -3.55 -15.04 -10.15
N LYS A 96 -2.64 -15.85 -9.59
CA LYS A 96 -1.19 -15.85 -9.93
C LYS A 96 -0.88 -16.07 -11.41
N LYS A 97 -1.77 -16.70 -12.18
CA LYS A 97 -1.66 -16.90 -13.64
C LYS A 97 -2.52 -15.95 -14.45
N ASN A 98 -3.26 -15.05 -13.80
CA ASN A 98 -4.12 -14.10 -14.49
C ASN A 98 -3.27 -12.99 -15.14
N LYS A 99 -3.62 -12.63 -16.37
CA LYS A 99 -2.87 -11.61 -17.13
C LYS A 99 -3.31 -10.18 -16.86
N HIS A 100 -4.37 -9.97 -16.09
CA HIS A 100 -4.98 -8.66 -15.83
C HIS A 100 -4.73 -8.12 -14.43
N ILE A 101 -4.19 -8.95 -13.51
CA ILE A 101 -3.87 -8.52 -12.15
C ILE A 101 -2.54 -9.10 -11.69
N ALA A 102 -1.84 -8.35 -10.86
CA ALA A 102 -0.63 -8.76 -10.16
C ALA A 102 -0.67 -8.31 -8.69
N MET A 103 0.22 -8.86 -7.88
CA MET A 103 0.35 -8.53 -6.46
C MET A 103 1.78 -8.11 -6.14
N LEU A 104 1.93 -7.12 -5.24
CA LEU A 104 3.20 -6.64 -4.72
C LEU A 104 3.09 -6.46 -3.21
N GLY A 105 4.04 -7.01 -2.45
CA GLY A 105 4.21 -6.71 -1.05
C GLY A 105 5.29 -5.63 -0.86
N ILE A 106 4.95 -4.54 -0.18
CA ILE A 106 5.90 -3.52 0.24
C ILE A 106 6.05 -3.64 1.75
N SER A 107 7.23 -4.08 2.20
CA SER A 107 7.51 -4.21 3.62
C SER A 107 7.99 -2.89 4.20
N LEU A 108 7.58 -2.62 5.45
CA LEU A 108 8.06 -1.53 6.30
C LEU A 108 9.03 -2.05 7.37
N ASP A 109 9.76 -3.12 7.07
CA ASP A 109 10.80 -3.61 7.95
C ASP A 109 12.05 -2.71 7.91
N ILE A 110 12.83 -2.75 8.99
CA ILE A 110 14.12 -2.06 9.08
C ILE A 110 15.29 -3.04 9.05
N ASP A 111 15.02 -4.31 9.31
CA ASP A 111 16.00 -5.39 9.28
C ASP A 111 15.76 -6.33 8.12
N LYS A 112 16.83 -6.58 7.35
CA LYS A 112 16.77 -7.42 6.15
C LYS A 112 16.54 -8.89 6.48
N GLN A 113 17.13 -9.38 7.56
CA GLN A 113 17.03 -10.79 7.93
C GLN A 113 15.61 -11.10 8.44
N GLU A 114 15.06 -10.25 9.30
CA GLU A 114 13.69 -10.39 9.80
C GLU A 114 12.67 -10.36 8.65
N TRP A 115 12.85 -9.44 7.68
CA TRP A 115 12.03 -9.38 6.48
C TRP A 115 12.06 -10.69 5.67
N GLN A 116 13.28 -11.22 5.41
CA GLN A 116 13.45 -12.45 4.63
C GLN A 116 12.87 -13.68 5.35
N ASP A 117 13.06 -13.75 6.66
CA ASP A 117 12.55 -14.86 7.47
C ASP A 117 11.01 -14.82 7.56
N ALA A 118 10.43 -13.63 7.65
CA ALA A 118 8.97 -13.46 7.61
C ALA A 118 8.38 -13.87 6.26
N ILE A 119 8.99 -13.50 5.13
CA ILE A 119 8.56 -13.95 3.79
C ILE A 119 8.51 -15.48 3.71
N LYS A 120 9.54 -16.16 4.20
CA LYS A 120 9.62 -17.63 4.20
C LYS A 120 8.60 -18.24 5.15
N ARG A 121 8.60 -17.79 6.41
CA ARG A 121 7.69 -18.25 7.47
C ARG A 121 6.22 -18.15 7.03
N ASP A 122 5.86 -17.00 6.46
CA ASP A 122 4.49 -16.70 6.08
C ASP A 122 4.17 -17.13 4.64
N THR A 123 5.12 -17.71 3.92
CA THR A 123 4.95 -18.22 2.54
C THR A 123 4.39 -17.14 1.59
N LEU A 124 4.96 -15.94 1.60
CA LEU A 124 4.52 -14.81 0.77
C LEU A 124 5.10 -14.94 -0.64
N ASN A 125 4.47 -15.74 -1.49
CA ASN A 125 5.00 -16.21 -2.78
C ASN A 125 4.83 -15.20 -3.94
N TRP A 126 4.33 -13.98 -3.71
CA TRP A 126 4.30 -12.88 -4.69
C TRP A 126 5.49 -11.97 -4.49
N GLU A 127 5.73 -11.07 -5.44
CA GLU A 127 6.88 -10.16 -5.41
C GLU A 127 6.89 -9.32 -4.14
N GLN A 128 8.05 -9.28 -3.47
CA GLN A 128 8.27 -8.61 -2.20
C GLN A 128 9.41 -7.61 -2.31
N VAL A 129 9.17 -6.38 -1.85
CA VAL A 129 10.16 -5.30 -1.88
C VAL A 129 10.25 -4.59 -0.53
N CYS A 130 11.42 -4.00 -0.25
CA CYS A 130 11.65 -3.22 0.96
C CYS A 130 12.74 -2.16 0.72
N ASP A 131 12.65 -1.01 1.41
CA ASP A 131 13.70 0.01 1.47
C ASP A 131 14.38 0.11 2.84
N PHE A 132 13.91 -0.71 3.78
CA PHE A 132 14.37 -0.75 5.18
C PHE A 132 14.24 0.59 5.92
N GLY A 133 13.34 1.45 5.45
CA GLY A 133 13.05 2.76 6.05
C GLY A 133 12.04 2.70 7.20
N GLY A 134 11.39 1.57 7.43
CA GLY A 134 10.33 1.43 8.42
C GLY A 134 9.15 2.35 8.14
N LEU A 135 8.58 2.93 9.18
CA LEU A 135 7.53 3.95 9.05
C LEU A 135 8.06 5.29 8.47
N ASN A 136 9.39 5.47 8.43
CA ASN A 136 10.03 6.62 7.80
C ASN A 136 10.31 6.40 6.31
N SER A 137 9.98 5.22 5.77
CA SER A 137 10.06 4.90 4.35
C SER A 137 9.39 6.00 3.51
N GLU A 138 10.11 6.48 2.49
CA GLU A 138 9.59 7.51 1.59
C GLU A 138 8.33 7.03 0.87
N VAL A 139 8.29 5.75 0.49
CA VAL A 139 7.11 5.14 -0.13
C VAL A 139 5.93 5.09 0.85
N ALA A 140 6.15 4.73 2.11
CA ALA A 140 5.09 4.74 3.12
C ALA A 140 4.49 6.15 3.28
N LYS A 141 5.33 7.19 3.33
CA LYS A 141 4.91 8.59 3.40
C LYS A 141 4.12 9.01 2.17
N GLN A 142 4.67 8.79 0.96
CA GLN A 142 4.02 9.17 -0.30
C GLN A 142 2.65 8.51 -0.49
N TYR A 143 2.48 7.26 -0.03
CA TYR A 143 1.22 6.54 -0.06
C TYR A 143 0.31 6.83 1.13
N ALA A 144 0.73 7.73 2.04
CA ALA A 144 0.02 8.08 3.27
C ALA A 144 -0.30 6.84 4.15
N ILE A 145 0.64 5.88 4.22
CA ILE A 145 0.51 4.67 5.04
C ILE A 145 0.84 5.02 6.48
N LYS A 146 -0.16 4.86 7.38
CA LYS A 146 -0.03 5.17 8.80
C LYS A 146 0.06 3.91 9.68
N GLN A 147 -0.35 2.78 9.12
CA GLN A 147 -0.37 1.50 9.84
C GLN A 147 -0.28 0.33 8.86
N VAL A 148 0.16 -0.81 9.35
CA VAL A 148 0.15 -2.08 8.62
C VAL A 148 -0.68 -3.11 9.40
N PRO A 149 -1.34 -4.04 8.71
CA PRO A 149 -1.43 -4.17 7.26
C PRO A 149 -2.36 -3.13 6.62
N SER A 150 -1.98 -2.65 5.43
CA SER A 150 -2.77 -1.76 4.58
C SER A 150 -2.68 -2.20 3.13
N ASN A 151 -3.70 -1.98 2.32
CA ASN A 151 -3.63 -2.30 0.90
C ASN A 151 -4.18 -1.20 0.02
N ILE A 152 -3.69 -1.18 -1.22
CA ILE A 152 -4.12 -0.26 -2.26
C ILE A 152 -4.24 -1.05 -3.56
N LEU A 153 -5.40 -0.95 -4.20
CA LEU A 153 -5.63 -1.53 -5.52
C LEU A 153 -5.49 -0.45 -6.59
N LEU A 154 -4.61 -0.67 -7.54
CA LEU A 154 -4.38 0.21 -8.69
C LEU A 154 -4.98 -0.39 -9.96
N SER A 155 -5.48 0.48 -10.82
CA SER A 155 -5.84 0.13 -12.21
C SER A 155 -4.59 -0.10 -13.07
N ALA A 156 -4.80 -0.68 -14.24
CA ALA A 156 -3.71 -0.93 -15.20
C ALA A 156 -3.00 0.37 -15.66
N ASP A 157 -3.67 1.52 -15.65
CA ASP A 157 -3.07 2.83 -15.93
C ASP A 157 -2.46 3.52 -14.69
N GLY A 158 -2.57 2.92 -13.49
CA GLY A 158 -1.93 3.39 -12.26
C GLY A 158 -2.80 4.28 -11.37
N LYS A 159 -4.11 4.38 -11.62
CA LYS A 159 -5.03 5.10 -10.72
C LYS A 159 -5.40 4.24 -9.51
N ILE A 160 -5.57 4.86 -8.38
CA ILE A 160 -6.04 4.22 -7.15
C ILE A 160 -7.53 3.91 -7.29
N LEU A 161 -7.87 2.63 -7.29
CA LEU A 161 -9.26 2.15 -7.38
C LEU A 161 -9.89 1.96 -6.00
N ALA A 162 -9.10 1.54 -5.02
CA ALA A 162 -9.56 1.32 -3.66
C ALA A 162 -8.38 1.28 -2.69
N LYS A 163 -8.67 1.51 -1.40
CA LYS A 163 -7.70 1.46 -0.29
C LYS A 163 -8.31 0.71 0.88
N ASN A 164 -7.48 -0.05 1.59
CA ASN A 164 -7.79 -0.69 2.87
C ASN A 164 -9.04 -1.60 2.85
N LEU A 165 -9.28 -2.26 1.72
CA LEU A 165 -10.34 -3.26 1.62
C LEU A 165 -9.94 -4.55 2.33
N LYS A 166 -10.91 -5.25 2.91
CA LYS A 166 -10.71 -6.50 3.66
C LYS A 166 -11.83 -7.49 3.35
N GLY A 167 -11.55 -8.78 3.52
CA GLY A 167 -12.52 -9.85 3.40
C GLY A 167 -13.24 -9.85 2.05
N GLU A 168 -14.53 -10.08 2.08
CA GLU A 168 -15.35 -10.15 0.86
C GLU A 168 -15.33 -8.86 0.02
N GLN A 169 -15.13 -7.68 0.64
CA GLN A 169 -15.02 -6.42 -0.12
C GLN A 169 -13.79 -6.41 -1.01
N LEU A 170 -12.63 -6.89 -0.50
CA LEU A 170 -11.41 -7.00 -1.29
C LEU A 170 -11.57 -8.02 -2.42
N LYS A 171 -12.07 -9.21 -2.12
CA LYS A 171 -12.30 -10.28 -3.09
C LYS A 171 -13.24 -9.82 -4.23
N LYS A 172 -14.36 -9.21 -3.87
CA LYS A 172 -15.34 -8.68 -4.82
C LYS A 172 -14.72 -7.59 -5.71
N LYS A 173 -13.97 -6.65 -5.11
CA LYS A 173 -13.34 -5.57 -5.88
C LYS A 173 -12.28 -6.08 -6.85
N ILE A 174 -11.51 -7.08 -6.47
CA ILE A 174 -10.55 -7.73 -7.36
C ILE A 174 -11.28 -8.43 -8.53
N GLU A 175 -12.34 -9.16 -8.24
CA GLU A 175 -13.15 -9.83 -9.26
C GLU A 175 -13.74 -8.85 -10.27
N GLU A 176 -14.31 -7.72 -9.79
CA GLU A 176 -14.82 -6.64 -10.66
C GLU A 176 -13.76 -6.12 -11.64
N VAL A 177 -12.54 -5.81 -11.14
CA VAL A 177 -11.49 -5.23 -12.00
C VAL A 177 -10.85 -6.24 -12.94
N VAL A 178 -10.85 -7.52 -12.58
CA VAL A 178 -10.37 -8.61 -13.46
C VAL A 178 -11.38 -8.85 -14.58
N THR A 179 -12.67 -9.00 -14.26
CA THR A 179 -13.73 -9.21 -15.24
C THR A 179 -13.88 -8.02 -16.20
N ALA A 180 -13.71 -6.79 -15.72
CA ALA A 180 -13.76 -5.59 -16.57
C ALA A 180 -12.58 -5.48 -17.55
N ALA A 181 -11.52 -6.25 -17.36
CA ALA A 181 -10.31 -6.24 -18.19
C ALA A 181 -10.27 -7.42 -19.21
N GLU A 182 -11.19 -8.37 -19.10
CA GLU A 182 -11.40 -9.48 -20.05
C GLU A 182 -12.20 -9.04 -21.27
#